data_b610eb204ef7e78a4747f1cce2fd5711
#
_entry.id   b610eb204ef7e78a4747f1cce2fd5711
#
_cell.length_a   1.000
_cell.length_b   1.000
_cell.length_c   1.000
_cell.angle_alpha   90.00
_cell.angle_beta   90.00
_cell.angle_gamma   90.00
#
_symmetry.space_group_name_H-M   'P 1'
#
loop_
_entity.id
_entity.type
_entity.pdbx_description
1 polymer ?
#
loop_
_entity_poly.entity_id
_entity_poly.type
_entity_poly.pdbx_seq_one_letter_code
_entity_poly.pdbx_strand_id
1 'polypeptide(L)'
;TNVDDSFLCMSCHKGRQSKKDVDDRIASGKFGPYSFRNVHYLPAGATIYGSDVNVGYEYDGKSYATRWTHWQASAGNASQCSYCHLEDHTFKPQLADSCKGCHPEAGNDITKIRLNRSTDYNGNADTTESLMDEIKPFGDRLYTAIKAHAKDVVGTGIVYDAHGYPYFFEDADNDGTPDVDGDGDPIGYRTWDAALLKSCFNYQYWQKEPGAWAHNTD
;
A
#
# COMPACT_ATOMS: atom_id res chain seq x y z
N THR A 1 -24.79 -14.58 -18.01
CA THR A 1 -23.57 -13.81 -17.77
C THR A 1 -23.31 -13.84 -16.27
N ASN A 2 -22.36 -14.67 -15.83
CA ASN A 2 -21.88 -14.61 -14.46
C ASN A 2 -21.22 -13.23 -14.29
N VAL A 3 -21.86 -12.36 -13.57
CA VAL A 3 -21.26 -11.10 -13.14
C VAL A 3 -20.20 -11.49 -12.09
N ASP A 4 -18.96 -11.11 -12.35
CA ASP A 4 -17.86 -11.27 -11.39
C ASP A 4 -18.23 -10.46 -10.14
N ASP A 5 -18.39 -11.11 -9.00
CA ASP A 5 -18.74 -10.48 -7.71
C ASP A 5 -17.67 -9.51 -7.21
N SER A 6 -16.45 -9.60 -7.74
CA SER A 6 -15.36 -8.64 -7.47
C SER A 6 -15.74 -7.19 -7.76
N PHE A 7 -16.68 -6.91 -8.68
CA PHE A 7 -17.16 -5.55 -8.92
C PHE A 7 -17.82 -4.93 -7.69
N LEU A 8 -18.53 -5.74 -6.90
CA LEU A 8 -19.12 -5.26 -5.64
C LEU A 8 -18.02 -4.89 -4.65
N CYS A 9 -17.02 -5.73 -4.48
CA CYS A 9 -15.88 -5.47 -3.59
C CYS A 9 -15.12 -4.22 -4.02
N MET A 10 -14.80 -4.10 -5.31
CA MET A 10 -14.09 -2.96 -5.88
C MET A 10 -14.85 -1.64 -5.77
N SER A 11 -16.17 -1.65 -5.60
CA SER A 11 -16.92 -0.41 -5.37
C SER A 11 -16.45 0.34 -4.12
N CYS A 12 -15.95 -0.39 -3.12
CA CYS A 12 -15.33 0.16 -1.90
C CYS A 12 -13.79 0.08 -1.93
N HIS A 13 -13.21 -1.02 -2.44
CA HIS A 13 -11.76 -1.31 -2.40
C HIS A 13 -10.96 -0.78 -3.59
N LYS A 14 -11.39 0.32 -4.21
CA LYS A 14 -10.72 0.95 -5.36
C LYS A 14 -9.82 2.14 -5.03
N GLY A 15 -9.78 2.54 -3.76
CA GLY A 15 -9.18 3.82 -3.36
C GLY A 15 -10.10 5.01 -3.67
N ARG A 16 -9.93 6.13 -2.97
CA ARG A 16 -10.70 7.38 -3.19
C ARG A 16 -9.87 8.52 -3.72
N GLN A 17 -8.56 8.47 -3.51
CA GLN A 17 -7.59 9.43 -4.01
C GLN A 17 -6.57 8.67 -4.84
N SER A 18 -5.94 9.35 -5.77
CA SER A 18 -5.03 8.78 -6.76
C SER A 18 -3.82 9.67 -7.01
N LYS A 19 -2.89 9.23 -7.85
CA LYS A 19 -1.81 10.07 -8.40
C LYS A 19 -2.32 11.44 -8.84
N LYS A 20 -3.45 11.48 -9.55
CA LYS A 20 -4.04 12.76 -10.04
C LYS A 20 -4.36 13.71 -8.90
N ASP A 21 -4.94 13.24 -7.81
CA ASP A 21 -5.30 14.10 -6.67
C ASP A 21 -4.06 14.66 -5.96
N VAL A 22 -2.96 13.89 -5.93
CA VAL A 22 -1.66 14.34 -5.43
C VAL A 22 -1.08 15.39 -6.36
N ASP A 23 -1.07 15.16 -7.68
CA ASP A 23 -0.58 16.09 -8.67
C ASP A 23 -1.37 17.41 -8.67
N ASP A 24 -2.70 17.36 -8.58
CA ASP A 24 -3.56 18.52 -8.46
C ASP A 24 -3.24 19.35 -7.20
N ARG A 25 -2.95 18.66 -6.07
CA ARG A 25 -2.53 19.34 -4.85
C ARG A 25 -1.19 20.02 -5.02
N ILE A 26 -0.22 19.36 -5.63
CA ILE A 26 1.11 19.93 -5.90
C ILE A 26 0.97 21.15 -6.82
N ALA A 27 0.22 21.02 -7.91
CA ALA A 27 0.01 22.10 -8.87
C ALA A 27 -0.69 23.33 -8.26
N SER A 28 -1.52 23.13 -7.23
CA SER A 28 -2.18 24.24 -6.54
C SER A 28 -1.21 25.16 -5.78
N GLY A 29 -0.02 24.65 -5.42
CA GLY A 29 0.97 25.36 -4.60
C GLY A 29 0.50 25.72 -3.18
N LYS A 30 -0.67 25.22 -2.76
CA LYS A 30 -1.27 25.51 -1.46
C LYS A 30 -1.03 24.36 -0.51
N PHE A 31 -0.04 24.50 0.38
CA PHE A 31 0.28 23.48 1.38
C PHE A 31 -0.15 23.92 2.78
N GLY A 32 -0.51 22.96 3.62
CA GLY A 32 -0.94 23.17 4.99
C GLY A 32 -1.34 21.84 5.64
N PRO A 33 -1.88 21.84 6.86
CA PRO A 33 -2.13 20.61 7.64
C PRO A 33 -3.05 19.60 6.95
N TYR A 34 -3.87 20.04 6.00
CA TYR A 34 -4.80 19.18 5.25
C TYR A 34 -4.38 18.96 3.78
N SER A 35 -3.10 19.09 3.48
CA SER A 35 -2.60 18.89 2.11
C SER A 35 -2.48 17.42 1.73
N PHE A 36 -2.25 16.55 2.68
CA PHE A 36 -2.14 15.12 2.44
C PHE A 36 -3.39 14.55 1.78
N ARG A 37 -3.18 13.61 0.85
CA ARG A 37 -4.26 12.89 0.14
C ARG A 37 -4.34 11.46 0.65
N ASN A 38 -5.45 11.14 1.29
CA ASN A 38 -5.68 9.82 1.88
C ASN A 38 -6.31 8.89 0.84
N VAL A 39 -5.67 7.75 0.56
CA VAL A 39 -6.23 6.72 -0.32
C VAL A 39 -7.53 6.12 0.23
N HIS A 40 -7.77 6.27 1.52
CA HIS A 40 -8.96 5.96 2.30
C HIS A 40 -9.07 4.48 2.69
N TYR A 41 -9.90 3.67 2.01
CA TYR A 41 -10.06 2.25 2.35
C TYR A 41 -8.91 1.40 1.81
N LEU A 42 -8.90 0.12 2.20
CA LEU A 42 -7.98 -0.88 1.66
C LEU A 42 -8.08 -0.90 0.12
N PRO A 43 -7.06 -0.49 -0.62
CA PRO A 43 -7.17 -0.26 -2.06
C PRO A 43 -6.86 -1.52 -2.90
N ALA A 44 -7.28 -2.71 -2.44
CA ALA A 44 -6.98 -4.00 -3.05
C ALA A 44 -7.31 -4.07 -4.55
N GLY A 45 -8.50 -3.57 -4.94
CA GLY A 45 -8.89 -3.52 -6.34
C GLY A 45 -7.98 -2.63 -7.19
N ALA A 46 -7.54 -1.49 -6.63
CA ALA A 46 -6.59 -0.62 -7.30
C ALA A 46 -5.22 -1.29 -7.45
N THR A 47 -4.77 -2.03 -6.44
CA THR A 47 -3.52 -2.79 -6.47
C THR A 47 -3.54 -3.85 -7.56
N ILE A 48 -4.64 -4.62 -7.68
CA ILE A 48 -4.81 -5.63 -8.74
C ILE A 48 -4.69 -5.01 -10.12
N TYR A 49 -5.25 -3.82 -10.33
CA TYR A 49 -5.21 -3.16 -11.65
C TYR A 49 -3.92 -2.37 -11.91
N GLY A 50 -3.12 -2.07 -10.88
CA GLY A 50 -1.83 -1.41 -11.01
C GLY A 50 -1.89 -0.12 -11.84
N SER A 51 -0.99 0.01 -12.81
CA SER A 51 -0.90 1.19 -13.67
C SER A 51 -2.06 1.37 -14.65
N ASP A 52 -2.94 0.39 -14.82
CA ASP A 52 -4.17 0.56 -15.62
C ASP A 52 -5.13 1.59 -14.98
N VAL A 53 -5.02 1.84 -13.67
CA VAL A 53 -5.91 2.76 -12.93
C VAL A 53 -5.19 3.90 -12.21
N ASN A 54 -3.87 3.87 -12.10
CA ASN A 54 -3.01 4.92 -11.55
C ASN A 54 -3.47 5.45 -10.16
N VAL A 55 -3.88 4.57 -9.26
CA VAL A 55 -4.27 4.99 -7.90
C VAL A 55 -3.02 5.23 -7.05
N GLY A 56 -2.05 4.30 -7.03
CA GLY A 56 -0.72 4.54 -6.46
C GLY A 56 -0.01 5.68 -7.18
N TYR A 57 0.91 6.35 -6.50
CA TYR A 57 1.67 7.42 -7.14
C TYR A 57 2.80 6.82 -8.00
N GLU A 58 2.61 6.89 -9.29
CA GLU A 58 3.59 6.48 -10.29
C GLU A 58 4.45 7.67 -10.72
N TYR A 59 5.78 7.52 -10.59
CA TYR A 59 6.74 8.57 -10.94
C TYR A 59 6.99 8.60 -12.44
N ASP A 60 7.03 9.80 -13.03
CA ASP A 60 7.27 9.97 -14.44
C ASP A 60 8.61 9.35 -14.88
N GLY A 61 8.60 8.71 -16.05
CA GLY A 61 9.78 8.03 -16.60
C GLY A 61 10.12 6.69 -15.94
N LYS A 62 9.25 6.17 -15.09
CA LYS A 62 9.32 4.81 -14.53
C LYS A 62 8.25 3.93 -15.18
N SER A 63 8.49 2.62 -15.17
CA SER A 63 7.51 1.62 -15.60
C SER A 63 6.94 0.94 -14.38
N TYR A 64 5.64 0.65 -14.42
CA TYR A 64 4.90 0.00 -13.35
C TYR A 64 4.09 -1.14 -13.90
N ALA A 65 3.83 -2.14 -13.07
CA ALA A 65 3.01 -3.27 -13.45
C ALA A 65 1.57 -2.83 -13.74
N THR A 66 1.00 -3.41 -14.78
CA THR A 66 -0.42 -3.28 -15.14
C THR A 66 -1.25 -4.26 -14.32
N ARG A 67 -2.46 -4.55 -14.77
CA ARG A 67 -3.33 -5.51 -14.11
C ARG A 67 -2.64 -6.85 -13.92
N TRP A 68 -2.54 -7.27 -12.67
CA TRP A 68 -2.08 -8.60 -12.31
C TRP A 68 -3.24 -9.61 -12.37
N THR A 69 -2.96 -10.79 -12.89
CA THR A 69 -3.89 -11.93 -12.83
C THR A 69 -3.11 -13.16 -12.42
N HIS A 70 -3.65 -13.89 -11.46
CA HIS A 70 -3.06 -15.16 -11.10
C HIS A 70 -2.95 -16.05 -12.35
N TRP A 71 -1.77 -16.59 -12.64
CA TRP A 71 -1.52 -17.31 -13.91
C TRP A 71 -2.45 -18.52 -14.12
N GLN A 72 -3.02 -19.05 -13.05
CA GLN A 72 -4.05 -20.10 -13.07
C GLN A 72 -5.47 -19.54 -13.23
N ALA A 73 -5.64 -18.28 -13.57
CA ALA A 73 -6.97 -17.67 -13.76
C ALA A 73 -7.78 -18.39 -14.88
N SER A 74 -7.12 -19.09 -15.79
CA SER A 74 -7.77 -19.99 -16.76
C SER A 74 -8.45 -21.22 -16.13
N ALA A 75 -8.15 -21.52 -14.85
CA ALA A 75 -8.75 -22.63 -14.10
C ALA A 75 -10.03 -22.23 -13.34
N GLY A 76 -10.69 -21.14 -13.73
CA GLY A 76 -11.96 -20.70 -13.12
C GLY A 76 -11.83 -19.45 -12.27
N ASN A 77 -12.29 -19.46 -11.04
CA ASN A 77 -12.55 -18.26 -10.24
C ASN A 77 -11.33 -17.68 -9.48
N ALA A 78 -10.11 -18.15 -9.73
CA ALA A 78 -8.90 -17.73 -8.99
C ALA A 78 -8.53 -16.23 -9.16
N SER A 79 -9.24 -15.50 -10.00
CA SER A 79 -9.12 -14.05 -10.16
C SER A 79 -10.24 -13.25 -9.47
N GLN A 80 -11.17 -13.95 -8.80
CA GLN A 80 -12.27 -13.31 -8.07
C GLN A 80 -11.91 -13.11 -6.60
N CYS A 81 -12.36 -12.00 -6.03
CA CYS A 81 -12.09 -11.68 -4.62
C CYS A 81 -12.59 -12.77 -3.68
N SER A 82 -13.81 -13.28 -3.90
CA SER A 82 -14.44 -14.31 -3.09
C SER A 82 -13.75 -15.68 -3.15
N TYR A 83 -12.84 -15.89 -4.10
CA TYR A 83 -12.06 -17.14 -4.17
C TYR A 83 -11.08 -17.28 -3.00
N CYS A 84 -10.44 -16.18 -2.60
CA CYS A 84 -9.52 -16.13 -1.46
C CYS A 84 -10.19 -15.54 -0.21
N HIS A 85 -11.08 -14.56 -0.40
CA HIS A 85 -11.85 -13.91 0.65
C HIS A 85 -13.25 -14.52 0.70
N LEU A 86 -13.68 -14.96 1.89
CA LEU A 86 -15.00 -15.54 2.04
C LEU A 86 -16.11 -14.49 1.91
N GLU A 87 -17.35 -14.95 1.66
CA GLU A 87 -18.50 -14.10 1.42
C GLU A 87 -19.04 -13.34 2.65
N ASP A 88 -18.51 -13.62 3.85
CA ASP A 88 -19.06 -13.15 5.13
C ASP A 88 -18.56 -11.79 5.60
N HIS A 89 -17.90 -11.00 4.76
CA HIS A 89 -17.32 -9.67 5.05
C HIS A 89 -16.40 -9.58 6.30
N THR A 90 -16.06 -10.69 6.91
CA THR A 90 -14.95 -10.78 7.88
C THR A 90 -13.62 -10.98 7.17
N PHE A 91 -13.70 -11.43 5.93
CA PHE A 91 -12.68 -11.47 4.88
C PHE A 91 -11.29 -11.92 5.32
N LYS A 92 -11.22 -12.90 6.18
CA LYS A 92 -9.95 -13.58 6.42
C LYS A 92 -9.60 -14.37 5.16
N PRO A 93 -8.51 -14.04 4.47
CA PRO A 93 -8.11 -14.77 3.28
C PRO A 93 -7.87 -16.24 3.66
N GLN A 94 -8.33 -17.14 2.81
CA GLN A 94 -8.16 -18.58 3.01
C GLN A 94 -7.37 -19.19 1.87
N LEU A 95 -6.52 -20.14 2.22
CA LEU A 95 -5.78 -20.95 1.26
C LEU A 95 -6.60 -22.20 0.97
N ALA A 96 -7.23 -22.26 -0.21
CA ALA A 96 -7.93 -23.45 -0.67
C ALA A 96 -6.95 -24.62 -0.88
N ASP A 97 -7.43 -25.86 -0.72
CA ASP A 97 -6.58 -27.05 -0.94
C ASP A 97 -6.02 -27.11 -2.37
N SER A 98 -6.73 -26.56 -3.35
CA SER A 98 -6.26 -26.45 -4.73
C SER A 98 -5.01 -25.58 -4.87
N CYS A 99 -4.80 -24.61 -3.99
CA CYS A 99 -3.61 -23.74 -4.01
C CYS A 99 -2.35 -24.49 -3.57
N LYS A 100 -2.50 -25.45 -2.64
CA LYS A 100 -1.38 -26.20 -2.04
C LYS A 100 -0.62 -27.07 -3.03
N GLY A 101 -1.24 -27.42 -4.16
CA GLY A 101 -0.58 -28.13 -5.25
C GLY A 101 0.56 -27.34 -5.88
N CYS A 102 0.43 -26.01 -5.95
CA CYS A 102 1.46 -25.12 -6.46
C CYS A 102 2.23 -24.42 -5.34
N HIS A 103 1.60 -24.21 -4.18
CA HIS A 103 2.18 -23.52 -3.02
C HIS A 103 2.27 -24.44 -1.78
N PRO A 104 3.00 -25.58 -1.86
CA PRO A 104 3.11 -26.51 -0.74
C PRO A 104 3.81 -25.91 0.48
N GLU A 105 4.66 -24.90 0.28
CA GLU A 105 5.35 -24.15 1.34
C GLU A 105 4.38 -23.40 2.25
N ALA A 106 3.23 -23.01 1.74
CA ALA A 106 2.23 -22.25 2.49
C ALA A 106 1.54 -23.10 3.58
N GLY A 107 1.44 -24.42 3.39
CA GLY A 107 0.75 -25.28 4.33
C GLY A 107 -0.72 -24.88 4.51
N ASN A 108 -1.03 -24.27 5.65
CA ASN A 108 -2.35 -23.68 5.95
C ASN A 108 -2.27 -22.16 6.17
N ASP A 109 -1.13 -21.56 5.93
CA ASP A 109 -0.89 -20.13 6.15
C ASP A 109 -0.62 -19.42 4.82
N ILE A 110 -1.62 -18.69 4.33
CA ILE A 110 -1.54 -17.94 3.07
C ILE A 110 -0.37 -16.96 3.04
N THR A 111 0.04 -16.44 4.19
CA THR A 111 1.15 -15.47 4.29
C THR A 111 2.51 -16.09 3.99
N LYS A 112 2.59 -17.42 3.90
CA LYS A 112 3.81 -18.16 3.55
C LYS A 112 3.96 -18.45 2.06
N ILE A 113 3.04 -17.97 1.24
CA ILE A 113 3.14 -18.12 -0.22
C ILE A 113 4.40 -17.41 -0.74
N ARG A 114 5.06 -18.08 -1.69
CA ARG A 114 6.21 -17.56 -2.42
C ARG A 114 6.02 -17.75 -3.93
N LEU A 115 6.18 -16.66 -4.68
CA LEU A 115 6.00 -16.67 -6.14
C LEU A 115 7.13 -17.41 -6.86
N ASN A 116 8.38 -17.07 -6.55
CA ASN A 116 9.56 -17.65 -7.16
C ASN A 116 10.59 -18.03 -6.09
N ARG A 117 10.90 -19.33 -6.02
CA ARG A 117 11.75 -19.88 -4.97
C ARG A 117 13.25 -19.58 -5.10
N SER A 118 13.65 -19.00 -6.22
CA SER A 118 15.06 -18.69 -6.48
C SER A 118 15.39 -17.20 -6.46
N THR A 119 14.38 -16.33 -6.34
CA THR A 119 14.58 -14.88 -6.39
C THR A 119 14.56 -14.30 -4.97
N ASP A 120 15.60 -13.57 -4.63
CA ASP A 120 15.67 -12.70 -3.47
C ASP A 120 15.27 -11.29 -3.92
N TYR A 121 14.07 -10.84 -3.54
CA TYR A 121 13.53 -9.56 -4.00
C TYR A 121 14.02 -8.39 -3.13
N ASN A 122 14.31 -8.63 -1.86
CA ASN A 122 14.73 -7.59 -0.92
C ASN A 122 16.26 -7.42 -0.80
N GLY A 123 17.02 -8.37 -1.32
CA GLY A 123 18.48 -8.34 -1.38
C GLY A 123 19.17 -8.74 -0.07
N ASN A 124 18.50 -9.53 0.79
CA ASN A 124 19.04 -9.98 2.06
C ASN A 124 19.76 -11.34 1.99
N ALA A 125 19.81 -11.96 0.81
CA ALA A 125 20.36 -13.28 0.52
C ALA A 125 19.57 -14.47 1.08
N ASP A 126 18.32 -14.27 1.52
CA ASP A 126 17.41 -15.34 1.91
C ASP A 126 16.34 -15.56 0.82
N THR A 127 16.41 -16.66 0.09
CA THR A 127 15.45 -17.04 -0.92
C THR A 127 14.34 -17.95 -0.39
N THR A 128 14.25 -18.14 0.92
CA THR A 128 13.26 -19.00 1.58
C THR A 128 12.11 -18.23 2.23
N GLU A 129 12.24 -16.93 2.34
CA GLU A 129 11.22 -16.04 2.90
C GLU A 129 9.90 -16.10 2.11
N SER A 130 8.79 -15.78 2.77
CA SER A 130 7.52 -15.57 2.08
C SER A 130 7.57 -14.30 1.23
N LEU A 131 6.71 -14.20 0.22
CA LEU A 131 6.64 -12.99 -0.59
C LEU A 131 6.26 -11.76 0.26
N MET A 132 5.42 -11.97 1.29
CA MET A 132 5.08 -10.91 2.24
C MET A 132 6.32 -10.40 3.00
N ASP A 133 7.20 -11.31 3.46
CA ASP A 133 8.43 -10.95 4.17
C ASP A 133 9.43 -10.26 3.23
N GLU A 134 9.51 -10.68 1.97
CA GLU A 134 10.36 -10.07 0.95
C GLU A 134 10.00 -8.60 0.66
N ILE A 135 8.71 -8.26 0.62
CA ILE A 135 8.29 -6.90 0.25
C ILE A 135 8.21 -5.94 1.45
N LYS A 136 8.06 -6.46 2.68
CA LYS A 136 7.94 -5.63 3.88
C LYS A 136 9.08 -4.61 4.05
N PRO A 137 10.36 -4.95 3.85
CA PRO A 137 11.47 -4.00 3.99
C PRO A 137 11.39 -2.78 3.07
N PHE A 138 10.66 -2.85 1.95
CA PHE A 138 10.51 -1.70 1.06
C PHE A 138 9.68 -0.59 1.71
N GLY A 139 8.60 -0.95 2.43
CA GLY A 139 7.82 0.01 3.21
C GLY A 139 8.66 0.69 4.29
N ASP A 140 9.47 -0.08 5.02
CA ASP A 140 10.34 0.43 6.07
C ASP A 140 11.43 1.38 5.51
N ARG A 141 12.03 1.02 4.35
CA ARG A 141 13.00 1.88 3.64
C ARG A 141 12.35 3.17 3.16
N LEU A 142 11.13 3.09 2.61
CA LEU A 142 10.39 4.26 2.17
C LEU A 142 10.10 5.20 3.35
N TYR A 143 9.63 4.67 4.47
CA TYR A 143 9.35 5.49 5.66
C TYR A 143 10.61 6.13 6.25
N THR A 144 11.71 5.39 6.27
CA THR A 144 13.01 5.94 6.68
C THR A 144 13.43 7.10 5.79
N ALA A 145 13.28 6.96 4.47
CA ALA A 145 13.59 8.02 3.52
C ALA A 145 12.67 9.24 3.66
N ILE A 146 11.37 9.03 3.92
CA ILE A 146 10.40 10.10 4.20
C ILE A 146 10.84 10.91 5.42
N LYS A 147 11.17 10.25 6.53
CA LYS A 147 11.63 10.92 7.76
C LYS A 147 12.93 11.71 7.54
N ALA A 148 13.89 11.10 6.86
CA ALA A 148 15.15 11.77 6.52
C ALA A 148 14.92 13.01 5.65
N HIS A 149 14.11 12.91 4.59
CA HIS A 149 13.80 14.05 3.73
C HIS A 149 13.07 15.17 4.49
N ALA A 150 12.07 14.82 5.30
CA ALA A 150 11.34 15.79 6.12
C ALA A 150 12.28 16.57 7.05
N LYS A 151 13.18 15.87 7.74
CA LYS A 151 14.14 16.47 8.66
C LYS A 151 15.25 17.26 7.95
N ASP A 152 15.93 16.62 6.99
CA ASP A 152 17.22 17.11 6.47
C ASP A 152 17.04 18.09 5.30
N VAL A 153 15.93 18.00 4.56
CA VAL A 153 15.66 18.85 3.39
C VAL A 153 14.59 19.88 3.69
N VAL A 154 13.46 19.45 4.26
CA VAL A 154 12.33 20.34 4.56
C VAL A 154 12.53 21.07 5.89
N GLY A 155 13.22 20.47 6.85
CA GLY A 155 13.58 21.06 8.13
C GLY A 155 12.55 20.86 9.25
N THR A 156 11.53 20.01 9.04
CA THR A 156 10.52 19.65 10.05
C THR A 156 10.33 18.15 10.05
N GLY A 157 10.57 17.50 11.19
CA GLY A 157 10.37 16.06 11.33
C GLY A 157 8.90 15.65 11.13
N ILE A 158 8.68 14.41 10.71
CA ILE A 158 7.37 13.88 10.35
C ILE A 158 7.16 12.48 10.94
N VAL A 159 5.97 12.25 11.49
CA VAL A 159 5.54 10.93 11.97
C VAL A 159 4.20 10.54 11.35
N TYR A 160 4.03 9.23 11.11
CA TYR A 160 2.78 8.66 10.61
C TYR A 160 2.01 7.97 11.74
N ASP A 161 0.74 8.33 11.90
CA ASP A 161 -0.21 7.64 12.76
C ASP A 161 -1.41 7.15 11.94
N ALA A 162 -1.59 5.83 11.87
CA ALA A 162 -2.69 5.20 11.13
C ALA A 162 -4.08 5.45 11.74
N HIS A 163 -4.16 5.86 13.01
CA HIS A 163 -5.39 5.96 13.78
C HIS A 163 -5.99 7.36 13.78
N GLY A 164 -5.17 8.40 13.53
CA GLY A 164 -5.57 9.80 13.60
C GLY A 164 -5.53 10.52 12.24
N TYR A 165 -6.62 11.23 11.87
CA TYR A 165 -6.56 12.18 10.75
C TYR A 165 -5.80 13.44 11.20
N PRO A 166 -4.86 14.04 10.42
CA PRO A 166 -4.60 13.79 9.00
C PRO A 166 -3.52 12.73 8.68
N TYR A 167 -3.22 11.83 9.58
CA TYR A 167 -2.31 10.68 9.47
C TYR A 167 -0.81 11.01 9.51
N PHE A 168 -0.41 12.20 9.08
CA PHE A 168 0.96 12.68 9.19
C PHE A 168 1.00 13.91 10.08
N PHE A 169 1.87 13.88 11.07
CA PHE A 169 1.99 14.88 12.12
C PHE A 169 3.41 15.41 12.20
N GLU A 170 3.58 16.58 12.80
CA GLU A 170 4.89 17.11 13.14
C GLU A 170 5.54 16.27 14.25
N ASP A 171 6.85 16.06 14.14
CA ASP A 171 7.70 15.31 15.07
C ASP A 171 9.07 16.00 15.05
N ALA A 172 9.13 17.22 15.62
CA ALA A 172 10.28 18.11 15.49
C ALA A 172 11.51 17.59 16.23
N ASP A 173 11.32 16.88 17.35
CA ASP A 173 12.40 16.28 18.11
C ASP A 173 12.79 14.87 17.59
N ASN A 174 11.98 14.29 16.68
CA ASN A 174 12.17 12.99 16.06
C ASN A 174 12.14 11.82 17.06
N ASP A 175 11.30 11.91 18.08
CA ASP A 175 11.09 10.85 19.05
C ASP A 175 10.12 9.76 18.57
N GLY A 176 9.44 9.99 17.44
CA GLY A 176 8.50 9.07 16.82
C GLY A 176 7.06 9.20 17.30
N THR A 177 6.77 10.27 18.05
CA THR A 177 5.42 10.62 18.50
C THR A 177 4.99 11.98 17.91
N PRO A 178 3.68 12.19 17.64
CA PRO A 178 3.20 13.49 17.21
C PRO A 178 3.46 14.59 18.25
N ASP A 179 4.02 15.72 17.81
CA ASP A 179 4.02 16.94 18.61
C ASP A 179 2.60 17.39 18.91
N VAL A 180 2.40 18.00 20.06
CA VAL A 180 1.09 18.49 20.49
C VAL A 180 1.11 20.02 20.65
N ASP A 181 -0.04 20.64 20.43
CA ASP A 181 -0.23 22.06 20.66
C ASP A 181 -0.50 22.40 22.14
N GLY A 182 -0.83 23.68 22.44
CA GLY A 182 -1.07 24.14 23.81
C GLY A 182 -2.30 23.51 24.48
N ASP A 183 -3.20 22.93 23.71
CA ASP A 183 -4.40 22.24 24.19
C ASP A 183 -4.19 20.72 24.31
N GLY A 184 -3.03 20.23 23.87
CA GLY A 184 -2.65 18.80 23.89
C GLY A 184 -3.10 18.03 22.64
N ASP A 185 -3.55 18.72 21.58
CA ASP A 185 -3.97 18.10 20.33
C ASP A 185 -2.77 17.87 19.38
N PRO A 186 -2.70 16.72 18.67
CA PRO A 186 -1.62 16.43 17.74
C PRO A 186 -1.54 17.44 16.59
N ILE A 187 -0.34 17.96 16.32
CA ILE A 187 -0.10 18.96 15.29
C ILE A 187 0.03 18.28 13.93
N GLY A 188 -0.98 18.41 13.07
CA GLY A 188 -0.93 17.89 11.70
C GLY A 188 0.22 18.51 10.90
N TYR A 189 0.96 17.68 10.15
CA TYR A 189 2.11 18.11 9.35
C TYR A 189 1.75 19.20 8.33
N ARG A 190 2.53 20.27 8.27
CA ARG A 190 2.21 21.47 7.47
C ARG A 190 3.24 21.80 6.40
N THR A 191 4.48 21.38 6.59
CA THR A 191 5.64 21.81 5.80
C THR A 191 5.87 20.87 4.62
N TRP A 192 4.83 20.70 3.81
CA TRP A 192 4.84 19.80 2.66
C TRP A 192 5.66 20.33 1.50
N ASP A 193 6.39 19.45 0.84
CA ASP A 193 6.86 19.63 -0.52
C ASP A 193 6.29 18.54 -1.45
N ALA A 194 6.59 18.64 -2.73
CA ALA A 194 6.10 17.68 -3.72
C ALA A 194 6.64 16.26 -3.49
N ALA A 195 7.87 16.12 -3.01
CA ALA A 195 8.47 14.83 -2.75
C ALA A 195 7.79 14.13 -1.57
N LEU A 196 7.54 14.85 -0.48
CA LEU A 196 6.83 14.32 0.67
C LEU A 196 5.39 13.93 0.33
N LEU A 197 4.64 14.77 -0.40
CA LEU A 197 3.25 14.44 -0.76
C LEU A 197 3.17 13.14 -1.55
N LYS A 198 4.08 12.93 -2.52
CA LYS A 198 4.16 11.73 -3.35
C LYS A 198 4.54 10.49 -2.53
N SER A 199 5.61 10.59 -1.77
CA SER A 199 6.15 9.48 -1.00
C SER A 199 5.25 9.09 0.18
N CYS A 200 4.68 10.05 0.89
CA CYS A 200 3.73 9.81 1.97
C CYS A 200 2.43 9.18 1.45
N PHE A 201 1.96 9.57 0.25
CA PHE A 201 0.82 8.93 -0.38
C PHE A 201 1.09 7.45 -0.66
N ASN A 202 2.24 7.11 -1.25
CA ASN A 202 2.63 5.72 -1.48
C ASN A 202 2.86 4.95 -0.18
N TYR A 203 3.45 5.59 0.84
CA TYR A 203 3.62 4.96 2.14
C TYR A 203 2.27 4.63 2.79
N GLN A 204 1.31 5.56 2.79
CA GLN A 204 -0.03 5.26 3.31
C GLN A 204 -0.75 4.21 2.46
N TYR A 205 -0.59 4.24 1.13
CA TYR A 205 -1.12 3.21 0.24
C TYR A 205 -0.60 1.83 0.68
N TRP A 206 0.70 1.71 0.86
CA TRP A 206 1.34 0.51 1.39
C TRP A 206 0.78 0.08 2.74
N GLN A 207 0.64 1.00 3.69
CA GLN A 207 0.11 0.71 5.03
C GLN A 207 -1.36 0.22 4.99
N LYS A 208 -2.12 0.70 4.03
CA LYS A 208 -3.55 0.35 3.86
C LYS A 208 -3.79 -0.83 2.93
N GLU A 209 -2.75 -1.41 2.36
CA GLU A 209 -2.82 -2.56 1.45
C GLU A 209 -1.97 -3.74 1.97
N PRO A 210 -2.37 -4.36 3.09
CA PRO A 210 -1.60 -5.46 3.66
C PRO A 210 -1.56 -6.72 2.77
N GLY A 211 -2.41 -6.77 1.74
CA GLY A 211 -2.48 -7.85 0.75
C GLY A 211 -1.71 -7.57 -0.54
N ALA A 212 -0.93 -6.48 -0.63
CA ALA A 212 -0.22 -6.10 -1.86
C ALA A 212 0.61 -7.25 -2.46
N TRP A 213 1.28 -8.03 -1.61
CA TRP A 213 2.05 -9.21 -1.99
C TRP A 213 1.25 -10.29 -2.73
N ALA A 214 -0.08 -10.31 -2.58
CA ALA A 214 -0.98 -11.27 -3.22
C ALA A 214 -1.82 -10.62 -4.34
N HIS A 215 -2.09 -9.33 -4.25
CA HIS A 215 -2.97 -8.63 -5.18
C HIS A 215 -2.25 -8.18 -6.45
N ASN A 216 -0.98 -7.80 -6.34
CA ASN A 216 -0.11 -7.54 -7.49
C ASN A 216 1.34 -7.74 -7.06
N THR A 217 1.96 -8.78 -7.59
CA THR A 217 3.28 -9.27 -7.16
C THR A 217 4.43 -8.74 -8.03
N ASP A 218 4.13 -7.95 -9.07
CA ASP A 218 5.12 -7.41 -10.01
C ASP A 218 5.67 -6.03 -9.62
#